data_19bc8b1fc0ca8ff55cc920b44b10a892
#
_entry.id   19bc8b1fc0ca8ff55cc920b44b10a892
#
_cell.length_a   1.000
_cell.length_b   1.000
_cell.length_c   1.000
_cell.angle_alpha   90.00
_cell.angle_beta   90.00
_cell.angle_gamma   90.00
#
_symmetry.space_group_name_H-M   'P 1'
#
loop_
_entity.id
_entity.type
_entity.pdbx_description
1 polymer ?
#
loop_
_entity_poly.entity_id
_entity_poly.type
_entity_poly.pdbx_seq_one_letter_code
_entity_poly.pdbx_strand_id
1 'polypeptide(L)'
;MDTTPRNINFDRDACVTCLMGIAEKNYAVQAINPRGKTIWFDDIGCFVEYLDDANWKKFKIDGEPVVWIADADTGEWLNIYKAFYRFGDRTPMGYGYGASKEKKEGYFDYNTTVQRIKEGKTKRDEFKKLKKSQGGMKCAPGKCGK
;
A
#
# COMPACT_ATOMS: atom_id res chain seq x y z
N MET A 1 -13.16 -18.82 13.73
CA MET A 1 -13.02 -18.22 12.40
C MET A 1 -11.56 -18.16 12.02
N ASP A 2 -11.27 -18.47 10.77
CA ASP A 2 -9.90 -18.57 10.30
C ASP A 2 -9.38 -17.24 9.77
N THR A 3 -8.38 -16.67 10.46
CA THR A 3 -7.73 -15.43 10.06
C THR A 3 -6.30 -15.67 9.55
N THR A 4 -5.96 -16.92 9.28
CA THR A 4 -4.67 -17.29 8.69
C THR A 4 -4.52 -16.62 7.32
N PRO A 5 -3.33 -16.12 6.98
CA PRO A 5 -3.14 -15.48 5.68
C PRO A 5 -3.49 -16.42 4.53
N ARG A 6 -4.17 -15.86 3.51
CA ARG A 6 -4.54 -16.61 2.31
C ARG A 6 -3.43 -16.51 1.27
N ASN A 7 -3.34 -17.52 0.41
CA ASN A 7 -2.45 -17.46 -0.74
C ASN A 7 -3.09 -16.59 -1.84
N ILE A 8 -2.28 -15.80 -2.52
CA ILE A 8 -2.76 -14.98 -3.63
C ILE A 8 -3.04 -15.86 -4.84
N ASN A 9 -4.20 -15.66 -5.44
CA ASN A 9 -4.49 -16.20 -6.75
C ASN A 9 -4.26 -15.07 -7.76
N PHE A 10 -3.12 -15.09 -8.44
CA PHE A 10 -2.73 -13.99 -9.34
C PHE A 10 -3.63 -13.86 -10.56
N ASP A 11 -4.42 -14.88 -10.87
CA ASP A 11 -5.36 -14.81 -11.98
C ASP A 11 -6.71 -14.19 -11.59
N ARG A 12 -6.99 -14.08 -10.29
CA ARG A 12 -8.30 -13.67 -9.80
C ARG A 12 -8.25 -12.48 -8.86
N ASP A 13 -7.29 -12.47 -7.93
CA ASP A 13 -7.29 -11.49 -6.85
C ASP A 13 -6.82 -10.12 -7.33
N ALA A 14 -7.55 -9.08 -6.95
CA ALA A 14 -7.28 -7.73 -7.38
C ALA A 14 -7.37 -6.75 -6.22
N CYS A 15 -6.65 -5.65 -6.34
CA CYS A 15 -6.66 -4.58 -5.35
C CYS A 15 -8.00 -3.86 -5.36
N VAL A 16 -8.62 -3.71 -4.19
CA VAL A 16 -9.94 -3.06 -4.09
C VAL A 16 -9.86 -1.54 -4.25
N THR A 17 -8.67 -0.95 -4.13
CA THR A 17 -8.48 0.49 -4.31
C THR A 17 -8.19 0.85 -5.76
N CYS A 18 -7.18 0.23 -6.36
CA CYS A 18 -6.78 0.59 -7.73
C CYS A 18 -7.42 -0.30 -8.79
N LEU A 19 -8.07 -1.39 -8.37
CA LEU A 19 -8.79 -2.33 -9.23
C LEU A 19 -7.91 -3.13 -10.20
N MET A 20 -6.61 -3.11 -9.99
CA MET A 20 -5.66 -3.88 -10.79
C MET A 20 -5.39 -5.23 -10.13
N GLY A 21 -5.08 -6.22 -10.93
CA GLY A 21 -4.68 -7.53 -10.41
C GLY A 21 -3.42 -7.42 -9.56
N ILE A 22 -3.33 -8.27 -8.55
CA ILE A 22 -2.14 -8.28 -7.67
C ILE A 22 -0.94 -8.74 -8.51
N ALA A 23 0.07 -7.89 -8.64
CA ALA A 23 1.23 -8.16 -9.48
C ALA A 23 2.38 -8.82 -8.73
N GLU A 24 2.60 -8.41 -7.49
CA GLU A 24 3.74 -8.88 -6.71
C GLU A 24 3.32 -9.23 -5.29
N LYS A 25 3.70 -10.44 -4.84
CA LYS A 25 3.38 -10.86 -3.48
C LYS A 25 4.08 -9.97 -2.44
N ASN A 26 5.33 -9.61 -2.68
CA ASN A 26 6.17 -8.98 -1.66
C ASN A 26 5.72 -7.59 -1.20
N TYR A 27 4.73 -7.02 -1.85
CA TYR A 27 4.16 -5.73 -1.42
C TYR A 27 2.66 -5.81 -1.19
N ALA A 28 2.08 -7.02 -1.33
CA ALA A 28 0.65 -7.21 -1.22
C ALA A 28 0.17 -7.11 0.23
N VAL A 29 -1.06 -6.66 0.38
CA VAL A 29 -1.75 -6.57 1.66
C VAL A 29 -3.05 -7.34 1.53
N GLN A 30 -3.43 -8.07 2.59
CA GLN A 30 -4.74 -8.70 2.65
C GLN A 30 -5.41 -8.40 3.98
N ALA A 31 -6.70 -8.15 3.94
CA ALA A 31 -7.51 -7.95 5.14
C ALA A 31 -8.59 -9.02 5.20
N ILE A 32 -8.73 -9.62 6.36
CA ILE A 32 -9.70 -10.70 6.60
C ILE A 32 -10.63 -10.27 7.72
N ASN A 33 -11.93 -10.18 7.44
CA ASN A 33 -12.89 -9.74 8.45
C ASN A 33 -13.40 -10.92 9.29
N PRO A 34 -14.16 -10.66 10.36
CA PRO A 34 -14.68 -11.74 11.22
C PRO A 34 -15.53 -12.79 10.51
N ARG A 35 -16.05 -12.47 9.32
CA ARG A 35 -16.80 -13.44 8.52
C ARG A 35 -15.91 -14.27 7.62
N GLY A 36 -14.60 -14.01 7.62
CA GLY A 36 -13.64 -14.72 6.78
C GLY A 36 -13.52 -14.18 5.37
N LYS A 37 -14.19 -13.06 5.08
CA LYS A 37 -14.06 -12.42 3.77
C LYS A 37 -12.69 -11.75 3.66
N THR A 38 -12.02 -11.93 2.52
CA THR A 38 -10.70 -11.37 2.27
C THR A 38 -10.77 -10.34 1.16
N ILE A 39 -10.13 -9.18 1.39
CA ILE A 39 -9.91 -8.19 0.35
C ILE A 39 -8.40 -7.95 0.21
N TRP A 40 -7.98 -7.53 -0.97
CA TRP A 40 -6.58 -7.43 -1.36
C TRP A 40 -6.19 -6.02 -1.72
N PHE A 41 -4.93 -5.69 -1.48
CA PHE A 41 -4.32 -4.42 -1.87
C PHE A 41 -2.98 -4.72 -2.53
N ASP A 42 -2.68 -4.00 -3.58
CA ASP A 42 -1.45 -4.20 -4.35
C ASP A 42 -0.23 -3.56 -3.68
N ASP A 43 -0.47 -2.58 -2.80
CA ASP A 43 0.55 -1.76 -2.18
C ASP A 43 -0.02 -1.23 -0.86
N ILE A 44 0.82 -0.98 0.14
CA ILE A 44 0.33 -0.45 1.42
C ILE A 44 -0.39 0.89 1.25
N GLY A 45 0.04 1.70 0.30
CA GLY A 45 -0.63 2.98 0.04
C GLY A 45 -2.08 2.79 -0.39
N CYS A 46 -2.37 1.72 -1.14
CA CYS A 46 -3.74 1.40 -1.51
C CYS A 46 -4.59 1.08 -0.29
N PHE A 47 -4.02 0.38 0.67
CA PHE A 47 -4.68 0.09 1.95
C PHE A 47 -4.94 1.39 2.73
N VAL A 48 -3.94 2.27 2.81
CA VAL A 48 -4.07 3.54 3.54
C VAL A 48 -5.19 4.40 2.93
N GLU A 49 -5.29 4.47 1.61
CA GLU A 49 -6.37 5.21 0.96
C GLU A 49 -7.73 4.59 1.27
N TYR A 50 -7.79 3.26 1.36
CA TYR A 50 -9.05 2.57 1.63
C TYR A 50 -9.57 2.79 3.06
N LEU A 51 -8.69 3.17 4.00
CA LEU A 51 -9.09 3.40 5.39
C LEU A 51 -10.17 4.47 5.53
N ASP A 52 -10.24 5.41 4.59
CA ASP A 52 -11.22 6.49 4.61
C ASP A 52 -12.44 6.18 3.73
N ASP A 53 -12.48 5.02 3.10
CA ASP A 53 -13.57 4.63 2.21
C ASP A 53 -14.74 4.04 3.02
N ALA A 54 -15.96 4.36 2.61
CA ALA A 54 -17.17 3.83 3.27
C ALA A 54 -17.21 2.31 3.23
N ASN A 55 -16.64 1.69 2.20
CA ASN A 55 -16.59 0.22 2.10
C ASN A 55 -15.71 -0.41 3.17
N TRP A 56 -14.68 0.30 3.66
CA TRP A 56 -13.87 -0.18 4.78
C TRP A 56 -14.71 -0.29 6.05
N LYS A 57 -15.57 0.70 6.29
CA LYS A 57 -16.49 0.67 7.45
C LYS A 57 -17.44 -0.53 7.36
N LYS A 58 -17.97 -0.79 6.17
CA LYS A 58 -18.84 -1.96 5.95
C LYS A 58 -18.10 -3.26 6.17
N PHE A 59 -16.86 -3.32 5.72
CA PHE A 59 -16.02 -4.50 5.87
C PHE A 59 -15.76 -4.82 7.35
N LYS A 60 -15.70 -3.80 8.19
CA LYS A 60 -15.45 -3.92 9.63
C LYS A 60 -16.70 -4.03 10.49
N ILE A 61 -17.86 -4.13 9.89
CA ILE A 61 -19.12 -4.01 10.64
C ILE A 61 -19.26 -5.05 11.75
N ASP A 62 -18.69 -6.23 11.56
CA ASP A 62 -18.77 -7.32 12.54
C ASP A 62 -17.54 -7.41 13.46
N GLY A 63 -16.65 -6.45 13.38
CA GLY A 63 -15.44 -6.40 14.21
C GLY A 63 -14.19 -6.06 13.41
N GLU A 64 -13.08 -5.86 14.12
CA GLU A 64 -11.83 -5.47 13.49
C GLU A 64 -11.26 -6.60 12.64
N PRO A 65 -10.88 -6.30 11.38
CA PRO A 65 -10.25 -7.29 10.52
C PRO A 65 -8.81 -7.57 10.98
N VAL A 66 -8.31 -8.74 10.62
CA VAL A 66 -6.89 -9.03 10.70
C VAL A 66 -6.29 -8.58 9.36
N VAL A 67 -5.18 -7.85 9.40
CA VAL A 67 -4.55 -7.35 8.17
C VAL A 67 -3.11 -7.84 8.11
N TRP A 68 -2.78 -8.50 7.01
CA TRP A 68 -1.44 -9.03 6.76
C TRP A 68 -0.78 -8.27 5.62
N ILE A 69 0.53 -8.04 5.76
CA ILE A 69 1.33 -7.46 4.68
C ILE A 69 2.52 -8.40 4.43
N ALA A 70 2.86 -8.60 3.17
CA ALA A 70 3.98 -9.46 2.84
C ALA A 70 5.31 -8.74 3.13
N ASP A 71 6.26 -9.48 3.70
CA ASP A 71 7.63 -8.99 3.90
C ASP A 71 8.24 -8.72 2.52
N ALA A 72 8.86 -7.54 2.36
CA ALA A 72 9.37 -7.12 1.05
C ALA A 72 10.51 -8.00 0.55
N ASP A 73 11.23 -8.66 1.45
CA ASP A 73 12.38 -9.49 1.07
C ASP A 73 12.03 -10.96 0.97
N THR A 74 11.16 -11.46 1.85
CA THR A 74 10.89 -12.91 1.94
C THR A 74 9.51 -13.30 1.45
N GLY A 75 8.56 -12.36 1.38
CA GLY A 75 7.18 -12.65 1.06
C GLY A 75 6.39 -13.26 2.21
N GLU A 76 6.99 -13.38 3.39
CA GLU A 76 6.30 -13.87 4.57
C GLU A 76 5.19 -12.90 4.99
N TRP A 77 4.03 -13.43 5.38
CA TRP A 77 2.93 -12.57 5.84
C TRP A 77 3.17 -12.09 7.26
N LEU A 78 3.15 -10.77 7.42
CA LEU A 78 3.39 -10.10 8.71
C LEU A 78 2.12 -9.35 9.11
N ASN A 79 1.90 -9.22 10.43
CA ASN A 79 0.82 -8.38 10.93
C ASN A 79 1.16 -6.93 10.58
N ILE A 80 0.30 -6.25 9.82
CA ILE A 80 0.57 -4.92 9.30
C ILE A 80 0.85 -3.90 10.42
N TYR A 81 0.20 -4.08 11.57
CA TYR A 81 0.33 -3.14 12.69
C TYR A 81 1.61 -3.33 13.48
N LYS A 82 2.27 -4.47 13.31
CA LYS A 82 3.51 -4.82 14.05
C LYS A 82 4.74 -4.82 13.16
N ALA A 83 4.58 -4.74 11.86
CA ALA A 83 5.70 -4.70 10.93
C ALA A 83 6.41 -3.35 10.97
N PHE A 84 7.63 -3.34 10.45
CA PHE A 84 8.40 -2.12 10.29
C PHE A 84 8.52 -1.84 8.80
N TYR A 85 8.75 -0.58 8.41
CA TYR A 85 8.68 -0.18 7.01
C TYR A 85 9.89 0.63 6.60
N ARG A 86 10.42 0.30 5.43
CA ARG A 86 11.50 1.07 4.82
C ARG A 86 10.95 1.86 3.65
N PHE A 87 11.53 3.02 3.37
CA PHE A 87 11.14 3.85 2.24
C PHE A 87 12.21 3.77 1.16
N GLY A 88 11.78 3.75 -0.08
CA GLY A 88 12.68 3.78 -1.23
C GLY A 88 12.53 2.60 -2.16
N ASP A 89 11.68 1.63 -1.83
CA ASP A 89 11.45 0.47 -2.67
C ASP A 89 10.64 0.85 -3.92
N ARG A 90 10.83 0.07 -4.96
CA ARG A 90 9.98 0.16 -6.15
C ARG A 90 8.77 -0.73 -5.89
N THR A 91 7.61 -0.14 -5.65
CA THR A 91 6.40 -0.88 -5.31
C THR A 91 5.38 -0.79 -6.45
N PRO A 92 4.40 -1.73 -6.51
CA PRO A 92 3.46 -1.79 -7.65
C PRO A 92 2.74 -0.48 -7.96
N MET A 93 2.32 0.26 -6.94
CA MET A 93 1.61 1.52 -7.16
C MET A 93 2.47 2.75 -6.87
N GLY A 94 3.75 2.53 -6.60
CA GLY A 94 4.69 3.62 -6.45
C GLY A 94 4.69 4.34 -5.12
N TYR A 95 4.09 3.76 -4.09
CA TYR A 95 4.13 4.40 -2.76
C TYR A 95 5.52 4.33 -2.14
N GLY A 96 6.25 3.25 -2.39
CA GLY A 96 7.66 3.18 -2.02
C GLY A 96 7.98 2.57 -0.67
N TYR A 97 7.01 1.97 0.02
CA TYR A 97 7.23 1.38 1.33
C TYR A 97 7.23 -0.14 1.27
N GLY A 98 8.28 -0.74 1.83
CA GLY A 98 8.39 -2.19 1.95
C GLY A 98 8.35 -2.62 3.41
N ALA A 99 7.61 -3.68 3.71
CA ALA A 99 7.48 -4.19 5.07
C ALA A 99 8.64 -5.08 5.45
N SER A 100 9.00 -5.06 6.72
CA SER A 100 10.06 -5.91 7.27
C SER A 100 9.64 -6.43 8.64
N LYS A 101 10.02 -7.66 8.90
CA LYS A 101 9.82 -8.28 10.20
C LYS A 101 10.71 -7.65 11.27
N GLU A 102 11.90 -7.19 10.87
CA GLU A 102 12.88 -6.64 11.79
C GLU A 102 12.99 -5.13 11.68
N LYS A 103 13.20 -4.48 12.82
CA LYS A 103 13.44 -3.06 12.87
C LYS A 103 14.92 -2.79 12.58
N LYS A 104 15.18 -1.89 11.65
CA LYS A 104 16.53 -1.43 11.34
C LYS A 104 16.55 0.09 11.38
N GLU A 105 17.77 0.65 11.41
CA GLU A 105 17.92 2.11 11.42
C GLU A 105 17.23 2.71 10.19
N GLY A 106 16.47 3.76 10.43
CA GLY A 106 15.74 4.45 9.36
C GLY A 106 14.40 3.84 9.02
N TYR A 107 14.03 2.74 9.67
CA TYR A 107 12.71 2.12 9.43
C TYR A 107 11.64 2.79 10.27
N PHE A 108 10.42 2.76 9.77
CA PHE A 108 9.26 3.39 10.40
C PHE A 108 8.32 2.33 10.95
N ASP A 109 7.56 2.70 11.99
CA ASP A 109 6.47 1.83 12.46
C ASP A 109 5.22 2.05 11.58
N TYR A 110 4.16 1.27 11.86
CA TYR A 110 2.92 1.36 11.08
C TYR A 110 2.33 2.78 11.13
N ASN A 111 2.19 3.35 12.32
CA ASN A 111 1.55 4.66 12.47
C ASN A 111 2.31 5.76 11.73
N THR A 112 3.63 5.75 11.83
CA THR A 112 4.47 6.72 11.12
C THR A 112 4.36 6.54 9.62
N THR A 113 4.34 5.30 9.14
CA THR A 113 4.23 5.00 7.71
C THR A 113 2.90 5.50 7.16
N VAL A 114 1.80 5.23 7.87
CA VAL A 114 0.47 5.70 7.46
C VAL A 114 0.45 7.22 7.38
N GLN A 115 0.99 7.89 8.39
CA GLN A 115 1.03 9.35 8.42
C GLN A 115 1.84 9.91 7.25
N ARG A 116 3.00 9.31 6.98
CA ARG A 116 3.84 9.76 5.87
C ARG A 116 3.12 9.60 4.52
N ILE A 117 2.41 8.49 4.32
CA ILE A 117 1.64 8.28 3.09
C ILE A 117 0.56 9.34 2.95
N LYS A 118 -0.16 9.63 4.03
CA LYS A 118 -1.22 10.65 4.03
C LYS A 118 -0.67 12.06 3.76
N GLU A 119 0.57 12.31 4.15
CA GLU A 119 1.23 13.60 3.93
C GLU A 119 1.86 13.72 2.54
N GLY A 120 1.73 12.69 1.73
CA GLY A 120 2.30 12.71 0.38
C GLY A 120 3.79 12.36 0.33
N LYS A 121 4.33 11.75 1.37
CA LYS A 121 5.74 11.33 1.38
C LYS A 121 5.88 9.95 0.78
N THR A 122 5.66 9.86 -0.53
CA THR A 122 5.71 8.62 -1.30
C THR A 122 6.54 8.81 -2.55
N LYS A 123 6.99 7.70 -3.13
CA LYS A 123 7.77 7.75 -4.38
C LYS A 123 6.94 8.32 -5.54
N ARG A 124 5.67 7.95 -5.61
CA ARG A 124 4.80 8.48 -6.68
C ARG A 124 4.60 9.99 -6.54
N ASP A 125 4.53 10.51 -5.32
CA ASP A 125 4.42 11.95 -5.09
C ASP A 125 5.71 12.67 -5.44
N GLU A 126 6.86 12.08 -5.14
CA GLU A 126 8.16 12.62 -5.55
C GLU A 126 8.26 12.69 -7.07
N PHE A 127 7.84 11.63 -7.74
CA PHE A 127 7.86 11.57 -9.20
C PHE A 127 6.95 12.63 -9.82
N LYS A 128 5.76 12.82 -9.26
CA LYS A 128 4.82 13.84 -9.72
C LYS A 128 5.40 15.25 -9.59
N LYS A 129 6.08 15.54 -8.48
CA LYS A 129 6.73 16.83 -8.27
C LYS A 129 7.80 17.10 -9.31
N LEU A 130 8.64 16.11 -9.61
CA LEU A 130 9.68 16.24 -10.60
C LEU A 130 9.08 16.49 -11.99
N LYS A 131 8.08 15.71 -12.35
CA LYS A 131 7.42 15.84 -13.64
C LYS A 131 6.76 17.21 -13.81
N LYS A 132 6.10 17.69 -12.76
CA LYS A 132 5.45 18.99 -12.78
C LYS A 132 6.46 20.11 -12.93
N SER A 133 7.58 20.03 -12.22
CA SER A 133 8.65 21.01 -12.34
C SER A 133 9.23 21.06 -13.75
N GLN A 134 9.48 19.92 -14.34
CA GLN A 134 9.97 19.84 -15.72
C GLN A 134 8.95 20.37 -16.72
N GLY A 135 7.70 20.04 -16.51
CA GLY A 135 6.63 20.52 -17.36
C GLY A 135 6.50 22.03 -17.32
N GLY A 136 6.65 22.62 -16.17
CA GLY A 136 6.61 24.07 -16.02
C GLY A 136 7.69 24.78 -16.79
N MET A 137 8.85 24.18 -16.91
CA MET A 137 9.94 24.73 -17.69
C MET A 137 9.71 24.65 -19.19
N LYS A 138 9.03 23.61 -19.61
CA LYS A 138 8.75 23.41 -21.03
C LYS A 138 7.68 24.34 -21.55
N CYS A 139 6.80 24.63 -20.72
CA CYS A 139 5.70 25.37 -21.16
C CYS A 139 5.98 26.77 -21.31
N ALA A 140 6.57 26.90 -21.73
CA ALA A 140 6.60 28.03 -21.99
C ALA A 140 6.05 28.56 -23.07
N PRO A 141 5.72 28.11 -23.10
CA PRO A 141 5.22 28.30 -23.79
C PRO A 141 4.66 28.43 -24.32
N GLY A 142 4.63 28.53 -24.45
CA GLY A 142 3.96 28.14 -25.02
C GLY A 142 3.60 27.21 -25.29
N LYS A 143 3.80 26.82 -25.01
CA LYS A 143 3.61 25.95 -25.13
C LYS A 143 3.36 25.12 -24.57
N CYS A 144 3.57 24.98 -24.06
CA CYS A 144 3.48 24.39 -23.59
C CYS A 144 2.96 24.21 -23.00
N GLY A 145 2.88 24.40 -22.95
CA GLY A 145 2.45 24.27 -22.59
C GLY A 145 1.90 24.68 -21.84
N LYS A 146 1.95 25.19 -21.57
CA LYS A 146 1.85 25.63 -21.09
C LYS A 146 1.52 25.87 -20.93
#